data_8135dacf6a37cc033dff1d0d966eb2ae
#
_entry.id   8135dacf6a37cc033dff1d0d966eb2ae
#
_cell.length_a   1.000
_cell.length_b   1.000
_cell.length_c   1.000
_cell.angle_alpha   90.00
_cell.angle_beta   90.00
_cell.angle_gamma   90.00
#
_symmetry.space_group_name_H-M   'P 1'
#
loop_
_entity.id
_entity.type
_entity.pdbx_description
1 polymer ?
#
loop_
_entity_poly.entity_id
_entity_poly.type
_entity_poly.pdbx_seq_one_letter_code
_entity_poly.pdbx_strand_id
1 'polypeptide(L)'
;MRRATAEILREYGPFPGVTKIGGVTFDGERVWFASGDKLNALDPERGTVDRSIDVPAHAGTAFDGRHLFQIAEARIQKIDPTTGHVVATIPAPGGGGDSGLAWAEGTLWVGHHRERKIHQIDPETGAVLRTIESNRFVTGVSWVDGDLWHGTYEGDESELRRIDATTGRVLERLEMPPGVAVSGLESDGADRFFCGAAKGNVVRAVRRPRRR
;
A
#
# COMPACT_ATOMS: atom_id res chain seq x y z
N MET A 1 12.36 5.55 -19.81
CA MET A 1 11.14 5.44 -18.99
C MET A 1 10.02 4.86 -19.83
N ARG A 2 9.47 3.73 -19.41
CA ARG A 2 8.34 3.05 -20.08
C ARG A 2 7.02 3.68 -19.61
N ARG A 3 6.03 3.79 -20.51
CA ARG A 3 4.66 4.22 -20.20
C ARG A 3 3.66 3.22 -20.75
N ALA A 4 2.62 2.92 -19.99
CA ALA A 4 1.50 2.10 -20.41
C ALA A 4 0.24 2.52 -19.65
N THR A 5 -0.92 2.21 -20.20
CA THR A 5 -2.20 2.31 -19.48
C THR A 5 -2.36 1.12 -18.57
N ALA A 6 -2.81 1.35 -17.35
CA ALA A 6 -3.11 0.29 -16.39
C ALA A 6 -4.34 -0.51 -16.84
N GLU A 7 -4.25 -1.83 -16.77
CA GLU A 7 -5.37 -2.73 -17.05
C GLU A 7 -5.99 -3.17 -15.71
N ILE A 8 -7.21 -2.74 -15.44
CA ILE A 8 -7.99 -3.22 -14.29
C ILE A 8 -8.56 -4.60 -14.64
N LEU A 9 -8.13 -5.62 -13.91
CA LEU A 9 -8.54 -7.00 -14.11
C LEU A 9 -9.85 -7.33 -13.41
N ARG A 10 -10.02 -6.76 -12.20
CA ARG A 10 -11.18 -7.00 -11.35
C ARG A 10 -11.35 -5.86 -10.35
N GLU A 11 -12.59 -5.60 -9.98
CA GLU A 11 -12.97 -4.72 -8.89
C GLU A 11 -13.73 -5.52 -7.83
N TYR A 12 -13.39 -5.34 -6.56
CA TYR A 12 -13.98 -5.98 -5.40
C TYR A 12 -14.73 -4.94 -4.57
N GLY A 13 -15.91 -5.29 -4.12
CA GLY A 13 -16.81 -4.40 -3.41
C GLY A 13 -18.01 -3.98 -4.28
N PRO A 14 -18.78 -2.95 -3.91
CA PRO A 14 -18.57 -2.09 -2.74
C PRO A 14 -18.70 -2.84 -1.42
N PHE A 15 -17.84 -2.51 -0.45
CA PHE A 15 -17.86 -3.15 0.88
C PHE A 15 -18.80 -2.39 1.81
N PRO A 16 -19.83 -3.05 2.40
CA PRO A 16 -20.76 -2.39 3.32
C PRO A 16 -20.04 -1.76 4.52
N GLY A 17 -20.41 -0.52 4.85
CA GLY A 17 -19.82 0.22 5.98
C GLY A 17 -18.44 0.78 5.74
N VAL A 18 -17.80 0.50 4.61
CA VAL A 18 -16.50 1.06 4.23
C VAL A 18 -16.72 2.33 3.42
N THR A 19 -16.15 3.44 3.85
CA THR A 19 -16.22 4.73 3.14
C THR A 19 -14.95 5.08 2.39
N LYS A 20 -13.80 4.53 2.86
CA LYS A 20 -12.48 4.77 2.31
C LYS A 20 -11.58 3.56 2.56
N ILE A 21 -10.70 3.27 1.64
CA ILE A 21 -9.63 2.28 1.80
C ILE A 21 -8.30 3.03 1.87
N GLY A 22 -7.60 2.91 3.02
CA GLY A 22 -6.36 3.65 3.29
C GLY A 22 -5.08 2.90 2.90
N GLY A 23 -5.07 1.59 3.02
CA GLY A 23 -3.93 0.73 2.75
C GLY A 23 -4.35 -0.64 2.24
N VAL A 24 -3.43 -1.32 1.57
CA VAL A 24 -3.64 -2.67 1.03
C VAL A 24 -2.34 -3.45 1.16
N THR A 25 -2.41 -4.70 1.58
CA THR A 25 -1.31 -5.67 1.52
C THR A 25 -1.81 -7.07 1.17
N PHE A 26 -0.91 -7.99 0.85
CA PHE A 26 -1.23 -9.38 0.50
C PHE A 26 -0.37 -10.32 1.34
N ASP A 27 -1.00 -11.28 2.02
CA ASP A 27 -0.32 -12.22 2.91
C ASP A 27 0.02 -13.57 2.25
N GLY A 28 -0.20 -13.68 0.94
CA GLY A 28 -0.04 -14.91 0.16
C GLY A 28 -1.37 -15.62 -0.10
N GLU A 29 -2.43 -15.28 0.65
CA GLU A 29 -3.76 -15.89 0.52
C GLU A 29 -4.87 -14.82 0.48
N ARG A 30 -4.79 -13.80 1.34
CA ARG A 30 -5.79 -12.76 1.50
C ARG A 30 -5.22 -11.38 1.18
N VAL A 31 -6.06 -10.55 0.61
CA VAL A 31 -5.80 -9.12 0.48
C VAL A 31 -6.32 -8.42 1.72
N TRP A 32 -5.43 -7.89 2.54
CA TRP A 32 -5.80 -7.10 3.70
C TRP A 32 -5.94 -5.64 3.29
N PHE A 33 -7.05 -5.01 3.66
CA PHE A 33 -7.27 -3.59 3.42
C PHE A 33 -7.72 -2.83 4.66
N ALA A 34 -7.21 -1.61 4.80
CA ALA A 34 -7.48 -0.72 5.92
C ALA A 34 -8.70 0.17 5.64
N SER A 35 -9.64 0.23 6.59
CA SER A 35 -10.89 0.99 6.47
C SER A 35 -11.18 1.91 7.66
N GLY A 36 -10.14 2.53 8.24
CA GLY A 36 -10.21 3.48 9.34
C GLY A 36 -10.14 2.84 10.72
N ASP A 37 -11.07 2.01 11.08
CA ASP A 37 -11.16 1.32 12.38
C ASP A 37 -10.96 -0.21 12.28
N LYS A 38 -10.69 -0.72 11.07
CA LYS A 38 -10.56 -2.15 10.80
C LYS A 38 -9.53 -2.46 9.73
N LEU A 39 -8.90 -3.63 9.89
CA LEU A 39 -8.26 -4.37 8.82
C LEU A 39 -9.20 -5.49 8.37
N ASN A 40 -9.46 -5.57 7.08
CA ASN A 40 -10.38 -6.53 6.49
C ASN A 40 -9.63 -7.50 5.58
N ALA A 41 -9.85 -8.80 5.75
CA ALA A 41 -9.25 -9.86 4.94
C ALA A 41 -10.21 -10.25 3.80
N LEU A 42 -9.87 -9.86 2.60
CA LEU A 42 -10.59 -10.15 1.35
C LEU A 42 -10.03 -11.42 0.71
N ASP A 43 -10.89 -12.38 0.42
CA ASP A 43 -10.57 -13.49 -0.47
C ASP A 43 -10.58 -12.99 -1.92
N PRO A 44 -9.44 -12.92 -2.61
CA PRO A 44 -9.37 -12.37 -3.97
C PRO A 44 -10.00 -13.28 -5.03
N GLU A 45 -10.21 -14.56 -4.74
CA GLU A 45 -10.86 -15.49 -5.66
C GLU A 45 -12.39 -15.39 -5.53
N ARG A 46 -12.91 -15.40 -4.31
CA ARG A 46 -14.35 -15.30 -4.04
C ARG A 46 -14.88 -13.87 -4.11
N GLY A 47 -14.04 -12.88 -3.75
CA GLY A 47 -14.44 -11.48 -3.65
C GLY A 47 -15.19 -11.14 -2.36
N THR A 48 -15.06 -11.97 -1.33
CA THR A 48 -15.72 -11.82 -0.02
C THR A 48 -14.74 -11.43 1.06
N VAL A 49 -15.18 -10.63 2.03
CA VAL A 49 -14.43 -10.38 3.26
C VAL A 49 -14.75 -11.50 4.24
N ASP A 50 -13.75 -12.32 4.55
CA ASP A 50 -13.93 -13.51 5.40
C ASP A 50 -13.71 -13.16 6.87
N ARG A 51 -12.93 -12.12 7.17
CA ARG A 51 -12.50 -11.75 8.50
C ARG A 51 -12.18 -10.27 8.60
N SER A 52 -12.34 -9.71 9.80
CA SER A 52 -11.87 -8.36 10.14
C SER A 52 -11.17 -8.36 11.51
N ILE A 53 -10.23 -7.44 11.67
CA ILE A 53 -9.54 -7.13 12.92
C ILE A 53 -9.91 -5.71 13.31
N ASP A 54 -10.48 -5.53 14.50
CA ASP A 54 -10.81 -4.21 15.05
C ASP A 54 -9.52 -3.56 15.57
N VAL A 55 -8.97 -2.64 14.79
CA VAL A 55 -7.72 -1.92 15.09
C VAL A 55 -7.70 -0.61 14.28
N PRO A 56 -7.17 0.49 14.83
CA PRO A 56 -6.99 1.71 14.04
C PRO A 56 -6.18 1.42 12.77
N ALA A 57 -6.75 1.73 11.60
CA ALA A 57 -6.21 1.38 10.29
C ALA A 57 -6.46 2.52 9.30
N HIS A 58 -5.66 3.62 9.42
CA HIS A 58 -5.94 4.88 8.74
C HIS A 58 -5.26 5.00 7.36
N ALA A 59 -4.12 4.33 7.16
CA ALA A 59 -3.32 4.45 5.95
C ALA A 59 -2.66 3.11 5.58
N GLY A 60 -1.41 3.11 5.12
CA GLY A 60 -0.70 1.98 4.57
C GLY A 60 -0.65 0.74 5.45
N THR A 61 -0.68 -0.41 4.81
CA THR A 61 -0.60 -1.74 5.41
C THR A 61 0.50 -2.53 4.73
N ALA A 62 1.28 -3.32 5.47
CA ALA A 62 2.30 -4.23 4.95
C ALA A 62 2.28 -5.57 5.68
N PHE A 63 2.92 -6.59 5.11
CA PHE A 63 3.05 -7.92 5.70
C PHE A 63 4.49 -8.43 5.57
N ASP A 64 5.08 -8.89 6.68
CA ASP A 64 6.48 -9.36 6.74
C ASP A 64 6.64 -10.89 6.56
N GLY A 65 5.55 -11.58 6.21
CA GLY A 65 5.45 -13.04 6.18
C GLY A 65 4.92 -13.65 7.48
N ARG A 66 4.76 -12.84 8.54
CA ARG A 66 4.24 -13.27 9.84
C ARG A 66 3.29 -12.28 10.48
N HIS A 67 3.60 -10.98 10.43
CA HIS A 67 2.83 -9.92 11.06
C HIS A 67 2.34 -8.91 10.03
N LEU A 68 1.20 -8.33 10.30
CA LEU A 68 0.74 -7.13 9.61
C LEU A 68 1.36 -5.90 10.27
N PHE A 69 1.74 -4.93 9.45
CA PHE A 69 2.11 -3.59 9.88
C PHE A 69 1.05 -2.62 9.38
N GLN A 70 0.58 -1.74 10.26
CA GLN A 70 -0.51 -0.82 9.95
C GLN A 70 -0.20 0.58 10.43
N ILE A 71 -0.25 1.55 9.52
CA ILE A 71 -0.17 2.97 9.87
C ILE A 71 -1.47 3.42 10.54
N ALA A 72 -1.36 3.93 11.75
CA ALA A 72 -2.44 4.49 12.53
C ALA A 72 -2.01 5.84 13.13
N GLU A 73 -2.45 6.94 12.52
CA GLU A 73 -2.02 8.30 12.85
C GLU A 73 -0.49 8.46 12.75
N ALA A 74 0.20 8.83 13.83
CA ALA A 74 1.63 9.05 13.89
C ALA A 74 2.45 7.82 14.30
N ARG A 75 1.87 6.61 14.16
CA ARG A 75 2.52 5.35 14.56
C ARG A 75 2.28 4.24 13.54
N ILE A 76 3.12 3.23 13.58
CA ILE A 76 2.96 1.97 12.86
C ILE A 76 2.80 0.87 13.90
N GLN A 77 1.69 0.14 13.82
CA GLN A 77 1.37 -0.99 14.68
C GLN A 77 1.83 -2.29 14.02
N LYS A 78 2.53 -3.15 14.76
CA LYS A 78 2.82 -4.54 14.37
C LYS A 78 1.75 -5.43 14.99
N ILE A 79 1.04 -6.18 14.15
CA ILE A 79 -0.18 -6.89 14.54
C ILE A 79 -0.01 -8.37 14.22
N ASP A 80 -0.35 -9.22 15.19
CA ASP A 80 -0.53 -10.65 14.94
C ASP A 80 -1.83 -10.86 14.15
N PRO A 81 -1.76 -11.34 12.89
CA PRO A 81 -2.95 -11.49 12.06
C PRO A 81 -3.89 -12.59 12.57
N THR A 82 -3.41 -13.53 13.39
CA THR A 82 -4.23 -14.61 13.94
C THR A 82 -5.09 -14.14 15.09
N THR A 83 -4.53 -13.40 16.03
CA THR A 83 -5.20 -12.94 17.25
C THR A 83 -5.79 -11.54 17.10
N GLY A 84 -5.27 -10.73 16.17
CA GLY A 84 -5.60 -9.31 16.03
C GLY A 84 -4.90 -8.40 17.05
N HIS A 85 -4.02 -8.95 17.89
CA HIS A 85 -3.34 -8.17 18.92
C HIS A 85 -2.21 -7.33 18.33
N VAL A 86 -2.11 -6.08 18.77
CA VAL A 86 -0.94 -5.22 18.53
C VAL A 86 0.19 -5.70 19.45
N VAL A 87 1.23 -6.26 18.84
CA VAL A 87 2.38 -6.84 19.58
C VAL A 87 3.53 -5.85 19.75
N ALA A 88 3.59 -4.82 18.92
CA ALA A 88 4.55 -3.72 19.02
C ALA A 88 4.02 -2.47 18.32
N THR A 89 4.60 -1.31 18.67
CA THR A 89 4.29 -0.02 18.04
C THR A 89 5.56 0.78 17.89
N ILE A 90 5.78 1.35 16.71
CA ILE A 90 6.90 2.25 16.42
C ILE A 90 6.39 3.60 15.91
N PRO A 91 7.15 4.69 16.04
CA PRO A 91 6.77 5.98 15.47
C PRO A 91 6.75 5.90 13.94
N ALA A 92 5.78 6.54 13.31
CA ALA A 92 5.73 6.73 11.86
C ALA A 92 6.54 7.98 11.48
N PRO A 93 7.36 7.96 10.41
CA PRO A 93 8.32 9.02 10.11
C PRO A 93 7.66 10.35 9.71
N GLY A 94 6.46 10.32 9.16
CA GLY A 94 5.73 11.51 8.71
C GLY A 94 4.81 12.13 9.75
N GLY A 95 4.83 11.65 11.01
CA GLY A 95 4.06 12.25 12.10
C GLY A 95 2.55 12.36 11.87
N GLY A 96 1.95 11.44 11.11
CA GLY A 96 0.53 11.41 10.75
C GLY A 96 0.24 11.79 9.29
N GLY A 97 1.25 12.15 8.51
CA GLY A 97 1.14 12.39 7.05
C GLY A 97 1.52 11.19 6.20
N ASP A 98 1.77 10.04 6.82
CA ASP A 98 2.17 8.81 6.17
C ASP A 98 1.01 8.18 5.40
N SER A 99 1.29 7.57 4.24
CA SER A 99 0.27 7.10 3.31
C SER A 99 0.40 5.63 2.93
N GLY A 100 1.51 5.24 2.32
CA GLY A 100 1.77 3.87 1.89
C GLY A 100 2.71 3.14 2.82
N LEU A 101 2.68 1.80 2.81
CA LEU A 101 3.58 0.97 3.59
C LEU A 101 3.90 -0.31 2.82
N ALA A 102 5.18 -0.70 2.78
CA ALA A 102 5.63 -1.96 2.23
C ALA A 102 6.73 -2.58 3.09
N TRP A 103 6.77 -3.91 3.10
CA TRP A 103 7.86 -4.66 3.70
C TRP A 103 8.86 -5.09 2.63
N ALA A 104 10.13 -4.88 2.86
CA ALA A 104 11.19 -5.31 1.95
C ALA A 104 12.50 -5.54 2.69
N GLU A 105 13.10 -6.70 2.49
CA GLU A 105 14.48 -7.01 2.91
C GLU A 105 14.77 -6.66 4.38
N GLY A 106 13.82 -6.98 5.27
CA GLY A 106 13.95 -6.71 6.71
C GLY A 106 13.69 -5.27 7.12
N THR A 107 13.16 -4.43 6.23
CA THR A 107 12.85 -3.01 6.50
C THR A 107 11.43 -2.65 6.06
N LEU A 108 10.94 -1.50 6.53
CA LEU A 108 9.70 -0.91 6.05
C LEU A 108 9.99 0.28 5.13
N TRP A 109 9.18 0.38 4.07
CA TRP A 109 9.15 1.55 3.19
C TRP A 109 7.82 2.29 3.41
N VAL A 110 7.92 3.57 3.80
CA VAL A 110 6.80 4.39 4.22
C VAL A 110 6.65 5.58 3.28
N GLY A 111 5.52 5.67 2.59
CA GLY A 111 5.17 6.82 1.77
C GLY A 111 4.68 7.98 2.64
N HIS A 112 5.16 9.19 2.38
CA HIS A 112 4.65 10.43 2.96
C HIS A 112 3.97 11.26 1.87
N HIS A 113 2.64 11.39 1.97
CA HIS A 113 1.81 11.90 0.87
C HIS A 113 2.20 13.30 0.43
N ARG A 114 2.00 14.29 1.31
CA ARG A 114 2.16 15.72 0.95
C ARG A 114 3.60 16.16 0.75
N GLU A 115 4.53 15.54 1.48
CA GLU A 115 5.96 15.85 1.33
C GLU A 115 6.58 15.15 0.14
N ARG A 116 5.85 14.26 -0.54
CA ARG A 116 6.32 13.56 -1.74
C ARG A 116 7.60 12.79 -1.47
N LYS A 117 7.64 12.06 -0.34
CA LYS A 117 8.80 11.27 0.09
C LYS A 117 8.42 9.83 0.32
N ILE A 118 9.42 8.97 0.24
CA ILE A 118 9.35 7.58 0.67
C ILE A 118 10.54 7.33 1.58
N HIS A 119 10.28 6.94 2.81
CA HIS A 119 11.29 6.64 3.81
C HIS A 119 11.49 5.13 3.92
N GLN A 120 12.75 4.67 3.90
CA GLN A 120 13.11 3.34 4.40
C GLN A 120 13.39 3.47 5.88
N ILE A 121 12.76 2.66 6.70
CA ILE A 121 12.89 2.72 8.16
C ILE A 121 13.25 1.37 8.77
N ASP A 122 13.88 1.41 9.91
CA ASP A 122 14.10 0.25 10.77
C ASP A 122 12.76 -0.17 11.40
N PRO A 123 12.32 -1.44 11.28
CA PRO A 123 11.01 -1.87 11.74
C PRO A 123 10.91 -2.06 13.25
N GLU A 124 12.01 -2.04 13.99
CA GLU A 124 12.02 -2.17 15.44
C GLU A 124 12.05 -0.81 16.16
N THR A 125 12.66 0.19 15.54
CA THR A 125 12.88 1.51 16.15
C THR A 125 12.12 2.64 15.49
N GLY A 126 11.71 2.48 14.21
CA GLY A 126 11.18 3.54 13.38
C GLY A 126 12.21 4.53 12.85
N ALA A 127 13.51 4.29 13.11
CA ALA A 127 14.59 5.17 12.65
C ALA A 127 14.63 5.22 11.11
N VAL A 128 14.70 6.42 10.55
CA VAL A 128 14.83 6.63 9.11
C VAL A 128 16.23 6.27 8.66
N LEU A 129 16.35 5.26 7.81
CA LEU A 129 17.59 4.77 7.23
C LEU A 129 17.93 5.51 5.94
N ARG A 130 16.90 5.84 5.14
CA ARG A 130 17.03 6.53 3.85
C ARG A 130 15.73 7.21 3.47
N THR A 131 15.85 8.27 2.66
CA THR A 131 14.71 8.99 2.07
C THR A 131 14.89 9.11 0.56
N ILE A 132 13.81 8.84 -0.18
CA ILE A 132 13.69 9.04 -1.61
C ILE A 132 12.64 10.14 -1.85
N GLU A 133 12.93 11.07 -2.75
CA GLU A 133 11.97 12.09 -3.16
C GLU A 133 11.17 11.63 -4.39
N SER A 134 9.89 11.95 -4.41
CA SER A 134 8.99 11.82 -5.56
C SER A 134 8.61 13.20 -6.06
N ASN A 135 8.37 13.35 -7.36
CA ASN A 135 7.84 14.60 -7.91
C ASN A 135 6.31 14.66 -7.92
N ARG A 136 5.62 13.69 -7.31
CA ARG A 136 4.16 13.66 -7.09
C ARG A 136 3.80 13.19 -5.69
N PHE A 137 2.57 13.46 -5.26
CA PHE A 137 2.04 12.94 -4.00
C PHE A 137 2.09 11.40 -3.99
N VAL A 138 2.71 10.84 -2.94
CA VAL A 138 2.84 9.40 -2.76
C VAL A 138 1.59 8.86 -2.06
N THR A 139 1.01 7.79 -2.60
CA THR A 139 -0.15 7.10 -2.00
C THR A 139 0.24 5.72 -1.47
N GLY A 140 0.07 4.66 -2.24
CA GLY A 140 0.50 3.32 -1.84
C GLY A 140 1.99 3.08 -2.13
N VAL A 141 2.60 2.14 -1.43
CA VAL A 141 3.97 1.66 -1.65
C VAL A 141 3.97 0.15 -1.67
N SER A 142 4.73 -0.46 -2.58
CA SER A 142 4.90 -1.90 -2.69
C SER A 142 6.33 -2.24 -3.12
N TRP A 143 6.81 -3.40 -2.67
CA TRP A 143 8.09 -3.96 -3.09
C TRP A 143 7.89 -5.32 -3.73
N VAL A 144 8.34 -5.47 -4.96
CA VAL A 144 8.22 -6.74 -5.69
C VAL A 144 9.39 -6.93 -6.65
N ASP A 145 9.95 -8.14 -6.66
CA ASP A 145 11.07 -8.54 -7.54
C ASP A 145 12.30 -7.61 -7.44
N GLY A 146 12.57 -7.06 -6.25
CA GLY A 146 13.67 -6.12 -6.02
C GLY A 146 13.40 -4.71 -6.54
N ASP A 147 12.18 -4.39 -6.95
CA ASP A 147 11.76 -3.06 -7.41
C ASP A 147 10.81 -2.39 -6.42
N LEU A 148 11.03 -1.10 -6.21
CA LEU A 148 10.13 -0.26 -5.44
C LEU A 148 9.05 0.33 -6.37
N TRP A 149 7.80 0.12 -6.01
CA TRP A 149 6.64 0.69 -6.67
C TRP A 149 5.89 1.62 -5.73
N HIS A 150 5.33 2.68 -6.28
CA HIS A 150 4.41 3.51 -5.52
C HIS A 150 3.26 4.04 -6.38
N GLY A 151 2.11 4.24 -5.74
CA GLY A 151 0.99 4.94 -6.33
C GLY A 151 1.15 6.46 -6.20
N THR A 152 0.48 7.19 -7.09
CA THR A 152 0.32 8.64 -6.99
C THR A 152 -1.14 9.01 -7.16
N TYR A 153 -1.54 10.15 -6.56
CA TYR A 153 -2.83 10.78 -6.85
C TYR A 153 -2.67 12.30 -6.75
N GLU A 154 -2.77 12.99 -7.88
CA GLU A 154 -2.61 14.43 -7.96
C GLU A 154 -3.36 14.97 -9.18
N GLY A 155 -4.18 16.00 -9.01
CA GLY A 155 -4.94 16.63 -10.10
C GLY A 155 -5.96 15.69 -10.76
N ASP A 156 -6.61 14.82 -9.96
CA ASP A 156 -7.54 13.77 -10.40
C ASP A 156 -6.93 12.68 -11.31
N GLU A 157 -5.59 12.62 -11.36
CA GLU A 157 -4.83 11.57 -12.05
C GLU A 157 -4.12 10.67 -11.05
N SER A 158 -4.08 9.38 -11.34
CA SER A 158 -3.29 8.37 -10.61
C SER A 158 -2.38 7.61 -11.55
N GLU A 159 -1.20 7.28 -11.05
CA GLU A 159 -0.24 6.41 -11.71
C GLU A 159 0.30 5.39 -10.71
N LEU A 160 0.68 4.20 -11.19
CA LEU A 160 1.57 3.28 -10.50
C LEU A 160 2.96 3.43 -11.12
N ARG A 161 3.96 3.67 -10.29
CA ARG A 161 5.32 3.98 -10.73
C ARG A 161 6.31 2.99 -10.18
N ARG A 162 7.12 2.41 -11.07
CA ARG A 162 8.34 1.73 -10.68
C ARG A 162 9.48 2.73 -10.62
N ILE A 163 10.17 2.76 -9.51
CA ILE A 163 11.28 3.67 -9.29
C ILE A 163 12.56 2.93 -8.92
N ASP A 164 13.66 3.53 -9.23
CA ASP A 164 14.96 3.12 -8.73
C ASP A 164 15.04 3.43 -7.24
N ALA A 165 15.17 2.40 -6.41
CA ALA A 165 15.14 2.54 -4.95
C ALA A 165 16.35 3.29 -4.36
N THR A 166 17.37 3.59 -5.17
CA THR A 166 18.55 4.35 -4.75
C THR A 166 18.39 5.83 -5.08
N THR A 167 17.91 6.14 -6.29
CA THR A 167 17.90 7.50 -6.84
C THR A 167 16.51 8.15 -6.88
N GLY A 168 15.43 7.37 -6.70
CA GLY A 168 14.07 7.83 -6.90
C GLY A 168 13.68 8.05 -8.37
N ARG A 169 14.57 7.75 -9.31
CA ARG A 169 14.30 7.92 -10.74
C ARG A 169 13.16 7.00 -11.20
N VAL A 170 12.16 7.58 -11.85
CA VAL A 170 11.04 6.83 -12.43
C VAL A 170 11.51 6.01 -13.63
N LEU A 171 11.35 4.70 -13.55
CA LEU A 171 11.72 3.72 -14.57
C LEU A 171 10.53 3.35 -15.47
N GLU A 172 9.34 3.23 -14.86
CA GLU A 172 8.11 2.83 -15.53
C GLU A 172 6.89 3.52 -14.91
N ARG A 173 5.86 3.78 -15.72
CA ARG A 173 4.56 4.33 -15.31
C ARG A 173 3.44 3.51 -15.90
N LEU A 174 2.45 3.21 -15.07
CA LEU A 174 1.13 2.73 -15.48
C LEU A 174 0.13 3.83 -15.16
N GLU A 175 -0.44 4.43 -16.19
CA GLU A 175 -1.45 5.47 -16.05
C GLU A 175 -2.80 4.81 -15.75
N MET A 176 -3.42 5.16 -14.63
CA MET A 176 -4.74 4.65 -14.27
C MET A 176 -5.80 5.29 -15.17
N PRO A 177 -6.93 4.60 -15.42
CA PRO A 177 -8.05 5.19 -16.15
C PRO A 177 -8.53 6.49 -15.49
N PRO A 178 -9.08 7.44 -16.27
CA PRO A 178 -9.61 8.70 -15.74
C PRO A 178 -10.60 8.47 -14.57
N GLY A 179 -10.46 9.26 -13.52
CA GLY A 179 -11.30 9.20 -12.32
C GLY A 179 -10.97 8.05 -11.35
N VAL A 180 -10.00 7.21 -11.65
CA VAL A 180 -9.56 6.13 -10.75
C VAL A 180 -8.46 6.65 -9.84
N ALA A 181 -8.79 6.89 -8.57
CA ALA A 181 -7.84 7.30 -7.54
C ALA A 181 -7.30 6.09 -6.77
N VAL A 182 -5.98 6.03 -6.60
CA VAL A 182 -5.26 4.96 -5.90
C VAL A 182 -4.85 5.41 -4.51
N SER A 183 -5.10 4.60 -3.48
CA SER A 183 -4.65 4.82 -2.09
C SER A 183 -3.56 3.84 -1.66
N GLY A 184 -3.90 2.57 -1.46
CA GLY A 184 -2.94 1.51 -1.15
C GLY A 184 -2.42 0.84 -2.40
N LEU A 185 -1.30 0.15 -2.29
CA LEU A 185 -0.69 -0.62 -3.37
C LEU A 185 0.06 -1.82 -2.81
N GLU A 186 -0.22 -3.01 -3.32
CA GLU A 186 0.56 -4.22 -3.02
C GLU A 186 0.55 -5.17 -4.20
N SER A 187 1.64 -5.92 -4.38
CA SER A 187 1.73 -6.98 -5.36
C SER A 187 1.37 -8.34 -4.77
N ASP A 188 0.77 -9.23 -5.57
CA ASP A 188 0.62 -10.64 -5.22
C ASP A 188 1.91 -11.47 -5.45
N GLY A 189 3.01 -10.81 -5.82
CA GLY A 189 4.26 -11.47 -6.19
C GLY A 189 4.26 -12.11 -7.58
N ALA A 190 3.10 -12.15 -8.26
CA ALA A 190 2.93 -12.74 -9.58
C ALA A 190 2.62 -11.66 -10.64
N ASP A 191 1.39 -11.57 -11.11
CA ASP A 191 1.02 -10.70 -12.24
C ASP A 191 0.00 -9.62 -11.90
N ARG A 192 -0.32 -9.43 -10.62
CA ARG A 192 -1.29 -8.44 -10.15
C ARG A 192 -0.71 -7.47 -9.13
N PHE A 193 -1.20 -6.24 -9.20
CA PHE A 193 -1.22 -5.31 -8.09
C PHE A 193 -2.63 -5.23 -7.54
N PHE A 194 -2.76 -5.13 -6.22
CA PHE A 194 -3.98 -4.73 -5.54
C PHE A 194 -3.88 -3.26 -5.12
N CYS A 195 -4.91 -2.49 -5.42
CA CYS A 195 -4.98 -1.07 -5.11
C CYS A 195 -6.27 -0.74 -4.37
N GLY A 196 -6.18 0.04 -3.31
CA GLY A 196 -7.35 0.64 -2.69
C GLY A 196 -7.85 1.86 -3.46
N ALA A 197 -9.12 2.14 -3.37
CA ALA A 197 -9.70 3.38 -3.90
C ALA A 197 -9.54 4.52 -2.90
N ALA A 198 -8.81 5.57 -3.26
CA ALA A 198 -8.64 6.76 -2.41
C ALA A 198 -9.96 7.52 -2.20
N LYS A 199 -10.87 7.39 -3.15
CA LYS A 199 -12.27 7.84 -3.07
C LYS A 199 -13.16 6.65 -3.35
N GLY A 200 -13.83 6.13 -2.31
CA GLY A 200 -14.72 4.98 -2.45
C GLY A 200 -14.31 3.78 -1.62
N ASN A 201 -15.03 2.68 -1.81
CA ASN A 201 -15.03 1.50 -0.98
C ASN A 201 -14.77 0.22 -1.78
N VAL A 202 -13.83 0.30 -2.72
CA VAL A 202 -13.46 -0.84 -3.58
C VAL A 202 -11.95 -1.09 -3.54
N VAL A 203 -11.58 -2.33 -3.72
CA VAL A 203 -10.22 -2.78 -4.03
C VAL A 203 -10.17 -3.18 -5.49
N ARG A 204 -9.11 -2.85 -6.20
CA ARG A 204 -8.91 -3.22 -7.60
C ARG A 204 -7.70 -4.12 -7.76
N ALA A 205 -7.85 -5.17 -8.57
CA ALA A 205 -6.74 -5.91 -9.11
C ALA A 205 -6.33 -5.26 -10.45
N VAL A 206 -5.07 -4.89 -10.57
CA VAL A 206 -4.47 -4.25 -11.75
C VAL A 206 -3.37 -5.14 -12.28
N ARG A 207 -3.26 -5.31 -13.59
CA ARG A 207 -2.21 -6.12 -14.19
C ARG A 207 -0.82 -5.52 -13.91
N ARG A 208 0.04 -6.31 -13.29
CA ARG A 208 1.44 -5.97 -13.11
C ARG A 208 2.22 -6.23 -14.41
N PRO A 209 3.04 -5.28 -14.89
CA PRO A 209 3.89 -5.51 -16.06
C PRO A 209 4.91 -6.61 -15.79
N ARG A 210 5.11 -7.49 -16.76
CA ARG A 210 6.19 -8.46 -16.69
C ARG A 210 7.54 -7.76 -16.87
N ARG A 211 8.52 -8.12 -16.04
CA ARG A 211 9.92 -7.78 -16.33
C ARG A 211 10.30 -8.40 -17.67
N ARG A 212 10.89 -7.60 -18.54
CA ARG A 212 11.56 -8.08 -19.75
C ARG A 212 13.04 -8.27 -19.46
#